data_18d4e7beb32589148c69ae86958d71a5
#
_entry.id   18d4e7beb32589148c69ae86958d71a5
#
_cell.length_a   1.000
_cell.length_b   1.000
_cell.length_c   1.000
_cell.angle_alpha   90.00
_cell.angle_beta   90.00
_cell.angle_gamma   90.00
#
_symmetry.space_group_name_H-M   'P 1'
#
loop_
_entity.id
_entity.type
_entity.pdbx_description
1 polymer ?
#
loop_
_entity_poly.entity_id
_entity_poly.type
_entity_poly.pdbx_seq_one_letter_code
_entity_poly.pdbx_strand_id
1 'polypeptide(L)'
;MVYAFFNCKKKGAKTLLINARISDKSYKSYLRFRFFYKKIFENIDKVFAQSEVDKQRLQELGAKNVEVIGNIKLAQLPKRRALFEKPNITTIVAASTHEGEEDLILNSYKKEFGKLIIVPRHPERFLKVEELIKNYIKDKNLTFHKFSIKEDFSSDIVLVDVMGILNDVYEIGDITILGGAFAKIGGHNPIEPAFFKNVIISGKNIFNQKSLFECIKNYYLIENSELKEYLEKANTLLKPELTKEGSFEPIIKEIKKWQ
;
A
#
# COMPACT_ATOMS: atom_id res chain seq x y z
N MET A 1 22.18 -4.50 14.54
CA MET A 1 20.95 -5.10 15.10
C MET A 1 21.25 -6.13 16.22
N VAL A 2 22.11 -7.15 16.03
CA VAL A 2 22.44 -8.17 17.05
C VAL A 2 22.92 -7.55 18.36
N TYR A 3 23.85 -6.60 18.29
CA TYR A 3 24.37 -5.87 19.46
C TYR A 3 23.30 -5.13 20.26
N ALA A 4 22.27 -4.62 19.60
CA ALA A 4 21.17 -3.93 20.27
C ALA A 4 20.38 -4.91 21.18
N PHE A 5 19.96 -6.04 20.65
CA PHE A 5 19.22 -7.04 21.43
C PHE A 5 20.05 -7.61 22.59
N PHE A 6 21.32 -7.90 22.35
CA PHE A 6 22.23 -8.36 23.40
C PHE A 6 22.37 -7.34 24.54
N ASN A 7 22.58 -6.06 24.21
CA ASN A 7 22.68 -4.99 25.21
C ASN A 7 21.37 -4.74 25.96
N CYS A 8 20.22 -4.83 25.28
CA CYS A 8 18.91 -4.75 25.91
C CYS A 8 18.76 -5.83 26.98
N LYS A 9 19.03 -7.09 26.63
CA LYS A 9 18.96 -8.21 27.58
C LYS A 9 19.92 -8.05 28.75
N LYS A 10 21.16 -7.63 28.50
CA LYS A 10 22.15 -7.36 29.54
C LYS A 10 21.71 -6.29 30.52
N LYS A 11 20.93 -5.31 30.08
CA LYS A 11 20.35 -4.24 30.91
C LYS A 11 18.97 -4.60 31.50
N GLY A 12 18.50 -5.84 31.37
CA GLY A 12 17.20 -6.28 31.86
C GLY A 12 16.00 -5.77 31.06
N ALA A 13 16.23 -5.11 29.91
CA ALA A 13 15.15 -4.61 29.06
C ALA A 13 14.46 -5.76 28.32
N LYS A 14 13.15 -5.73 28.24
CA LYS A 14 12.34 -6.66 27.47
C LYS A 14 12.35 -6.31 25.99
N THR A 15 12.30 -7.34 25.15
CA THR A 15 12.44 -7.20 23.70
C THR A 15 11.28 -7.86 22.96
N LEU A 16 10.69 -7.09 22.04
CA LEU A 16 9.63 -7.54 21.14
C LEU A 16 10.08 -7.48 19.69
N LEU A 17 9.81 -8.52 18.92
CA LEU A 17 9.85 -8.50 17.46
C LEU A 17 8.42 -8.48 16.94
N ILE A 18 8.02 -7.36 16.34
CA ILE A 18 6.65 -7.11 15.88
C ILE A 18 6.58 -7.22 14.37
N ASN A 19 5.45 -7.71 13.84
CA ASN A 19 5.18 -7.84 12.41
C ASN A 19 6.21 -8.73 11.68
N ALA A 20 6.69 -9.77 12.37
CA ALA A 20 7.73 -10.65 11.87
C ALA A 20 7.26 -11.47 10.66
N ARG A 21 8.05 -11.42 9.59
CA ARG A 21 7.79 -12.12 8.33
C ARG A 21 9.09 -12.62 7.71
N ILE A 22 9.03 -13.78 7.08
CA ILE A 22 10.13 -14.34 6.28
C ILE A 22 9.57 -14.74 4.91
N SER A 23 9.95 -14.00 3.84
CA SER A 23 9.51 -14.30 2.49
C SER A 23 10.12 -15.62 1.95
N ASP A 24 9.43 -16.26 1.00
CA ASP A 24 9.91 -17.47 0.34
C ASP A 24 11.30 -17.28 -0.26
N LYS A 25 11.54 -16.12 -0.86
CA LYS A 25 12.83 -15.74 -1.45
C LYS A 25 13.97 -15.72 -0.43
N SER A 26 13.69 -15.23 0.76
CA SER A 26 14.71 -15.04 1.82
C SER A 26 14.91 -16.29 2.68
N TYR A 27 13.90 -17.15 2.78
CA TYR A 27 13.85 -18.26 3.72
C TYR A 27 15.06 -19.19 3.63
N LYS A 28 15.43 -19.62 2.41
CA LYS A 28 16.61 -20.49 2.19
C LYS A 28 17.90 -19.86 2.69
N SER A 29 18.05 -18.55 2.50
CA SER A 29 19.21 -17.80 2.97
C SER A 29 19.25 -17.72 4.49
N TYR A 30 18.11 -17.48 5.15
CA TYR A 30 17.99 -17.48 6.60
C TYR A 30 18.34 -18.85 7.21
N LEU A 31 17.89 -19.94 6.62
CA LEU A 31 18.22 -21.30 7.07
C LEU A 31 19.72 -21.60 6.99
N ARG A 32 20.41 -21.13 5.92
CA ARG A 32 21.88 -21.29 5.78
C ARG A 32 22.64 -20.66 6.96
N PHE A 33 22.12 -19.55 7.50
CA PHE A 33 22.72 -18.84 8.64
C PHE A 33 21.95 -19.07 9.94
N ARG A 34 21.27 -20.22 10.08
CA ARG A 34 20.42 -20.54 11.25
C ARG A 34 21.15 -20.40 12.58
N PHE A 35 22.43 -20.78 12.66
CA PHE A 35 23.22 -20.67 13.88
C PHE A 35 23.32 -19.21 14.37
N PHE A 36 23.44 -18.26 13.44
CA PHE A 36 23.49 -16.84 13.73
C PHE A 36 22.12 -16.31 14.19
N TYR A 37 21.06 -16.66 13.47
CA TYR A 37 19.69 -16.23 13.83
C TYR A 37 19.23 -16.82 15.16
N LYS A 38 19.61 -18.05 15.50
CA LYS A 38 19.34 -18.65 16.81
C LYS A 38 19.88 -17.78 17.94
N LYS A 39 21.12 -17.27 17.82
CA LYS A 39 21.71 -16.34 18.81
C LYS A 39 20.96 -15.02 18.90
N ILE A 40 20.38 -14.53 17.79
CA ILE A 40 19.53 -13.32 17.81
C ILE A 40 18.26 -13.62 18.59
N PHE A 41 17.55 -14.70 18.26
CA PHE A 41 16.28 -15.07 18.87
C PHE A 41 16.39 -15.46 20.34
N GLU A 42 17.55 -15.90 20.82
CA GLU A 42 17.82 -16.12 22.25
C GLU A 42 17.73 -14.82 23.08
N ASN A 43 17.82 -13.67 22.43
CA ASN A 43 17.74 -12.35 23.05
C ASN A 43 16.40 -11.63 22.76
N ILE A 44 15.40 -12.33 22.23
CA ILE A 44 14.07 -11.78 21.96
C ILE A 44 13.06 -12.50 22.85
N ASP A 45 12.36 -11.75 23.70
CA ASP A 45 11.43 -12.30 24.68
C ASP A 45 10.12 -12.75 24.04
N LYS A 46 9.60 -12.00 23.07
CA LYS A 46 8.34 -12.31 22.37
C LYS A 46 8.41 -11.94 20.89
N VAL A 47 7.84 -12.77 20.03
CA VAL A 47 7.75 -12.55 18.59
C VAL A 47 6.29 -12.57 18.16
N PHE A 48 5.85 -11.54 17.44
CA PHE A 48 4.55 -11.45 16.81
C PHE A 48 4.69 -11.62 15.30
N ALA A 49 4.27 -12.79 14.80
CA ALA A 49 4.35 -13.18 13.39
C ALA A 49 3.10 -12.75 12.60
N GLN A 50 3.26 -12.56 11.28
CA GLN A 50 2.14 -12.21 10.40
C GLN A 50 1.25 -13.42 10.05
N SER A 51 1.81 -14.63 9.98
CA SER A 51 1.09 -15.85 9.57
C SER A 51 1.63 -17.09 10.28
N GLU A 52 0.88 -18.19 10.21
CA GLU A 52 1.35 -19.48 10.72
C GLU A 52 2.62 -19.96 9.97
N VAL A 53 2.72 -19.70 8.68
CA VAL A 53 3.93 -19.99 7.89
C VAL A 53 5.14 -19.21 8.41
N ASP A 54 4.96 -17.92 8.70
CA ASP A 54 6.03 -17.11 9.29
C ASP A 54 6.41 -17.61 10.68
N LYS A 55 5.43 -18.00 11.51
CA LYS A 55 5.68 -18.58 12.83
C LYS A 55 6.53 -19.85 12.74
N GLN A 56 6.20 -20.77 11.85
CA GLN A 56 6.97 -22.00 11.65
C GLN A 56 8.41 -21.68 11.24
N ARG A 57 8.61 -20.79 10.23
CA ARG A 57 9.93 -20.36 9.77
C ARG A 57 10.76 -19.69 10.86
N LEU A 58 10.14 -18.84 11.67
CA LEU A 58 10.79 -18.17 12.79
C LEU A 58 11.20 -19.15 13.88
N GLN A 59 10.35 -20.13 14.21
CA GLN A 59 10.65 -21.20 15.17
C GLN A 59 11.81 -22.08 14.68
N GLU A 60 11.86 -22.43 13.41
CA GLU A 60 12.98 -23.15 12.81
C GLU A 60 14.32 -22.39 12.91
N LEU A 61 14.28 -21.06 12.89
CA LEU A 61 15.45 -20.20 13.11
C LEU A 61 15.79 -20.02 14.60
N GLY A 62 15.01 -20.61 15.50
CA GLY A 62 15.25 -20.59 16.94
C GLY A 62 14.46 -19.57 17.73
N ALA A 63 13.45 -18.93 17.13
CA ALA A 63 12.55 -18.04 17.85
C ALA A 63 11.69 -18.84 18.85
N LYS A 64 11.56 -18.31 20.06
CA LYS A 64 10.67 -18.83 21.12
C LYS A 64 9.50 -17.86 21.29
N ASN A 65 8.42 -18.32 21.94
CA ASN A 65 7.26 -17.47 22.26
C ASN A 65 6.71 -16.73 21.03
N VAL A 66 6.52 -17.42 19.91
CA VAL A 66 5.97 -16.88 18.67
C VAL A 66 4.45 -16.97 18.68
N GLU A 67 3.79 -15.82 18.51
CA GLU A 67 2.33 -15.70 18.41
C GLU A 67 1.96 -15.08 17.07
N VAL A 68 0.90 -15.58 16.43
CA VAL A 68 0.39 -15.04 15.17
C VAL A 68 -0.69 -14.01 15.48
N ILE A 69 -0.47 -12.78 15.03
CA ILE A 69 -1.41 -11.67 15.22
C ILE A 69 -1.86 -11.03 13.89
N GLY A 70 -1.40 -11.57 12.76
CA GLY A 70 -1.65 -10.99 11.46
C GLY A 70 -0.72 -9.81 11.13
N ASN A 71 -1.02 -9.12 10.03
CA ASN A 71 -0.25 -7.94 9.63
C ASN A 71 -0.77 -6.70 10.37
N ILE A 72 0.08 -6.07 11.18
CA ILE A 72 -0.28 -4.89 11.98
C ILE A 72 -0.71 -3.68 11.12
N LYS A 73 -0.37 -3.64 9.84
CA LYS A 73 -0.86 -2.60 8.92
C LYS A 73 -2.39 -2.62 8.77
N LEU A 74 -3.03 -3.77 9.01
CA LEU A 74 -4.48 -3.89 9.02
C LEU A 74 -5.12 -3.31 10.27
N ALA A 75 -4.38 -3.18 11.37
CA ALA A 75 -4.84 -2.57 12.60
C ALA A 75 -4.83 -1.03 12.56
N GLN A 76 -4.06 -0.46 11.64
CA GLN A 76 -3.98 0.98 11.47
C GLN A 76 -4.93 1.42 10.36
N LEU A 77 -6.15 1.78 10.75
CA LEU A 77 -7.12 2.35 9.82
C LEU A 77 -6.60 3.66 9.24
N PRO A 78 -6.83 3.90 7.94
CA PRO A 78 -6.51 5.17 7.30
C PRO A 78 -7.16 6.35 8.05
N LYS A 79 -6.38 7.39 8.36
CA LYS A 79 -6.88 8.59 9.00
C LYS A 79 -7.14 9.66 7.94
N ARG A 80 -8.30 10.29 8.02
CA ARG A 80 -8.65 11.49 7.26
C ARG A 80 -8.10 12.73 7.94
N ARG A 81 -7.70 13.71 7.15
CA ARG A 81 -7.22 15.01 7.62
C ARG A 81 -8.14 16.14 7.16
N ALA A 82 -8.70 16.00 5.96
CA ALA A 82 -9.62 16.94 5.36
C ALA A 82 -10.90 16.22 4.92
N LEU A 83 -11.99 16.96 4.81
CA LEU A 83 -13.25 16.51 4.23
C LEU A 83 -13.39 17.22 2.89
N PHE A 84 -13.22 16.46 1.80
CA PHE A 84 -13.48 16.97 0.46
C PHE A 84 -14.88 16.57 0.02
N GLU A 85 -15.54 17.45 -0.73
CA GLU A 85 -16.81 17.11 -1.35
C GLU A 85 -16.57 16.09 -2.48
N LYS A 86 -17.30 14.97 -2.40
CA LYS A 86 -17.21 13.95 -3.44
C LYS A 86 -17.86 14.44 -4.73
N PRO A 87 -17.13 14.42 -5.86
CA PRO A 87 -17.71 14.78 -7.15
C PRO A 87 -18.93 13.90 -7.51
N ASN A 88 -19.94 14.47 -8.15
CA ASN A 88 -21.13 13.75 -8.61
C ASN A 88 -20.90 12.91 -9.88
N ILE A 89 -19.65 12.62 -10.21
CA ILE A 89 -19.22 11.77 -11.32
C ILE A 89 -18.22 10.75 -10.84
N THR A 90 -18.08 9.65 -11.57
CA THR A 90 -17.07 8.62 -11.29
C THR A 90 -15.69 9.29 -11.13
N THR A 91 -15.01 8.99 -10.03
CA THR A 91 -13.71 9.56 -9.72
C THR A 91 -12.65 8.46 -9.70
N ILE A 92 -11.69 8.58 -10.61
CA ILE A 92 -10.55 7.67 -10.79
C ILE A 92 -9.35 8.28 -10.09
N VAL A 93 -8.75 7.55 -9.15
CA VAL A 93 -7.55 7.96 -8.42
C VAL A 93 -6.36 7.15 -8.90
N ALA A 94 -5.44 7.77 -9.63
CA ALA A 94 -4.15 7.19 -9.98
C ALA A 94 -3.18 7.43 -8.83
N ALA A 95 -3.09 6.44 -7.93
CA ALA A 95 -2.47 6.59 -6.62
C ALA A 95 -1.02 6.10 -6.58
N SER A 96 -0.13 6.90 -6.01
CA SER A 96 1.29 6.56 -5.81
C SER A 96 1.98 6.12 -7.11
N THR A 97 1.78 6.90 -8.17
CA THR A 97 2.32 6.59 -9.49
C THR A 97 3.83 6.80 -9.58
N HIS A 98 4.47 6.04 -10.44
CA HIS A 98 5.89 6.08 -10.76
C HIS A 98 6.11 6.40 -12.24
N GLU A 99 7.37 6.60 -12.61
CA GLU A 99 7.77 6.92 -13.97
C GLU A 99 7.27 5.87 -14.99
N GLY A 100 6.64 6.35 -16.07
CA GLY A 100 6.02 5.56 -17.12
C GLY A 100 4.59 5.11 -16.80
N GLU A 101 4.17 5.11 -15.54
CA GLU A 101 2.80 4.75 -15.18
C GLU A 101 1.82 5.88 -15.51
N GLU A 102 2.23 7.14 -15.37
CA GLU A 102 1.39 8.29 -15.71
C GLU A 102 1.11 8.35 -17.22
N ASP A 103 2.10 8.05 -18.07
CA ASP A 103 1.90 7.94 -19.52
C ASP A 103 0.91 6.84 -19.87
N LEU A 104 1.06 5.66 -19.26
CA LEU A 104 0.14 4.53 -19.43
C LEU A 104 -1.28 4.92 -19.06
N ILE A 105 -1.45 5.57 -17.90
CA ILE A 105 -2.75 5.97 -17.37
C ILE A 105 -3.40 7.02 -18.28
N LEU A 106 -2.68 8.08 -18.66
CA LEU A 106 -3.16 9.13 -19.55
C LEU A 106 -3.59 8.56 -20.92
N ASN A 107 -2.77 7.67 -21.51
CA ASN A 107 -3.09 7.03 -22.80
C ASN A 107 -4.30 6.05 -22.71
N SER A 108 -4.62 5.54 -21.52
CA SER A 108 -5.76 4.67 -21.28
C SER A 108 -7.02 5.45 -20.90
N TYR A 109 -6.86 6.68 -20.40
CA TYR A 109 -7.95 7.51 -19.90
C TYR A 109 -8.77 8.16 -21.02
N LYS A 110 -10.08 8.27 -20.79
CA LYS A 110 -11.01 9.06 -21.58
C LYS A 110 -11.94 9.83 -20.63
N LYS A 111 -12.39 11.03 -21.07
CA LYS A 111 -13.28 11.90 -20.27
C LYS A 111 -14.57 11.22 -19.82
N GLU A 112 -15.13 10.36 -20.67
CA GLU A 112 -16.34 9.60 -20.39
C GLU A 112 -16.22 8.58 -19.25
N PHE A 113 -14.99 8.22 -18.84
CA PHE A 113 -14.75 7.33 -17.68
C PHE A 113 -14.94 8.06 -16.36
N GLY A 114 -14.96 9.39 -16.38
CA GLY A 114 -15.09 10.23 -15.19
C GLY A 114 -13.89 11.14 -14.98
N LYS A 115 -13.75 11.67 -13.77
CA LYS A 115 -12.67 12.54 -13.34
C LYS A 115 -11.40 11.73 -13.02
N LEU A 116 -10.23 12.24 -13.40
CA LEU A 116 -8.93 11.63 -13.09
C LEU A 116 -8.14 12.48 -12.09
N ILE A 117 -7.80 11.89 -10.95
CA ILE A 117 -6.93 12.49 -9.94
C ILE A 117 -5.60 11.72 -9.94
N ILE A 118 -4.49 12.40 -10.27
CA ILE A 118 -3.17 11.79 -10.30
C ILE A 118 -2.38 12.21 -9.06
N VAL A 119 -1.91 11.22 -8.31
CA VAL A 119 -1.16 11.40 -7.06
C VAL A 119 0.20 10.70 -7.19
N PRO A 120 1.24 11.40 -7.68
CA PRO A 120 2.57 10.82 -7.83
C PRO A 120 3.18 10.45 -6.47
N ARG A 121 3.97 9.36 -6.45
CA ARG A 121 4.59 8.87 -5.20
C ARG A 121 5.64 9.82 -4.64
N HIS A 122 6.37 10.53 -5.51
CA HIS A 122 7.55 11.30 -5.16
C HIS A 122 7.40 12.77 -5.58
N PRO A 123 7.62 13.73 -4.66
CA PRO A 123 7.45 15.17 -4.94
C PRO A 123 8.33 15.68 -6.08
N GLU A 124 9.53 15.16 -6.25
CA GLU A 124 10.47 15.51 -7.33
C GLU A 124 9.92 15.24 -8.72
N ARG A 125 8.82 14.49 -8.83
CA ARG A 125 8.18 14.17 -10.10
C ARG A 125 7.02 15.10 -10.47
N PHE A 126 6.55 15.94 -9.54
CA PHE A 126 5.36 16.76 -9.77
C PHE A 126 5.46 17.62 -11.03
N LEU A 127 6.59 18.29 -11.28
CA LEU A 127 6.79 19.08 -12.49
C LEU A 127 6.75 18.24 -13.76
N LYS A 128 7.40 17.07 -13.76
CA LYS A 128 7.40 16.17 -14.91
C LYS A 128 5.98 15.65 -15.22
N VAL A 129 5.23 15.31 -14.20
CA VAL A 129 3.85 14.82 -14.38
C VAL A 129 2.93 15.96 -14.83
N GLU A 130 3.13 17.19 -14.34
CA GLU A 130 2.41 18.36 -14.83
C GLU A 130 2.63 18.57 -16.35
N GLU A 131 3.87 18.45 -16.82
CA GLU A 131 4.21 18.56 -18.25
C GLU A 131 3.53 17.44 -19.08
N LEU A 132 3.55 16.20 -18.58
CA LEU A 132 2.87 15.08 -19.24
C LEU A 132 1.36 15.34 -19.38
N ILE A 133 0.70 15.83 -18.33
CA ILE A 133 -0.72 16.15 -18.36
C ILE A 133 -1.00 17.28 -19.35
N LYS A 134 -0.21 18.36 -19.32
CA LYS A 134 -0.36 19.50 -20.25
C LYS A 134 -0.21 19.07 -21.71
N ASN A 135 0.77 18.21 -22.00
CA ASN A 135 0.97 17.66 -23.34
C ASN A 135 -0.21 16.75 -23.76
N TYR A 136 -0.71 15.93 -22.83
CA TYR A 136 -1.85 15.05 -23.08
C TYR A 136 -3.14 15.80 -23.44
N ILE A 137 -3.42 16.93 -22.76
CA ILE A 137 -4.65 17.70 -22.94
C ILE A 137 -4.59 18.73 -24.08
N LYS A 138 -3.41 19.00 -24.67
CA LYS A 138 -3.17 20.10 -25.61
C LYS A 138 -4.22 20.22 -26.72
N ASP A 139 -4.63 19.09 -27.27
CA ASP A 139 -5.62 19.03 -28.38
C ASP A 139 -6.94 18.35 -27.95
N LYS A 140 -7.21 18.38 -26.63
CA LYS A 140 -8.40 17.75 -26.05
C LYS A 140 -9.23 18.78 -25.28
N ASN A 141 -10.53 18.69 -25.34
CA ASN A 141 -11.42 19.53 -24.52
C ASN A 141 -11.49 18.98 -23.08
N LEU A 142 -10.35 19.12 -22.37
CA LEU A 142 -10.16 18.69 -20.98
C LEU A 142 -9.64 19.85 -20.13
N THR A 143 -10.19 20.02 -18.96
CA THR A 143 -9.71 20.98 -17.95
C THR A 143 -8.70 20.35 -17.02
N PHE A 144 -7.73 21.13 -16.59
CA PHE A 144 -6.66 20.67 -15.69
C PHE A 144 -6.30 21.76 -14.68
N HIS A 145 -6.01 21.36 -13.44
CA HIS A 145 -5.31 22.20 -12.47
C HIS A 145 -4.46 21.36 -11.50
N LYS A 146 -3.56 22.02 -10.79
CA LYS A 146 -2.82 21.45 -9.66
C LYS A 146 -3.58 21.71 -8.38
N PHE A 147 -3.60 20.72 -7.49
CA PHE A 147 -4.28 20.83 -6.19
C PHE A 147 -3.70 21.98 -5.34
N SER A 148 -2.39 22.19 -5.35
CA SER A 148 -1.73 23.29 -4.62
C SER A 148 -2.21 24.70 -5.03
N ILE A 149 -2.85 24.85 -6.19
CA ILE A 149 -3.33 26.15 -6.70
C ILE A 149 -4.79 26.39 -6.31
N LYS A 150 -5.63 25.34 -6.34
CA LYS A 150 -7.08 25.53 -6.20
C LYS A 150 -7.69 24.77 -5.02
N GLU A 151 -6.99 23.78 -4.45
CA GLU A 151 -7.39 22.96 -3.30
C GLU A 151 -8.79 22.30 -3.45
N ASP A 152 -9.21 22.03 -4.68
CA ASP A 152 -10.44 21.33 -5.02
C ASP A 152 -10.24 20.27 -6.12
N PHE A 153 -11.30 19.59 -6.50
CA PHE A 153 -11.29 18.57 -7.55
C PHE A 153 -12.26 18.91 -8.70
N SER A 154 -12.39 20.20 -9.08
CA SER A 154 -13.37 20.66 -10.05
C SER A 154 -13.02 20.34 -11.51
N SER A 155 -11.73 20.25 -11.89
CA SER A 155 -11.29 19.96 -13.26
C SER A 155 -11.46 18.49 -13.65
N ASP A 156 -11.41 18.20 -14.95
CA ASP A 156 -11.45 16.84 -15.50
C ASP A 156 -10.23 16.02 -15.04
N ILE A 157 -9.05 16.67 -15.01
CA ILE A 157 -7.81 16.08 -14.49
C ILE A 157 -7.27 16.99 -13.37
N VAL A 158 -6.92 16.39 -12.23
CA VAL A 158 -6.28 17.10 -11.11
C VAL A 158 -4.97 16.42 -10.75
N LEU A 159 -3.88 17.17 -10.71
CA LEU A 159 -2.60 16.71 -10.17
C LEU A 159 -2.52 17.07 -8.70
N VAL A 160 -2.44 16.08 -7.83
CA VAL A 160 -2.17 16.29 -6.41
C VAL A 160 -0.66 16.43 -6.23
N ASP A 161 -0.20 17.66 -6.16
CA ASP A 161 1.19 18.07 -5.99
C ASP A 161 1.50 18.50 -4.55
N VAL A 162 0.78 17.91 -3.59
CA VAL A 162 1.00 18.07 -2.15
C VAL A 162 1.07 16.70 -1.48
N MET A 163 1.76 16.63 -0.33
CA MET A 163 1.93 15.38 0.40
C MET A 163 0.90 15.23 1.54
N GLY A 164 0.51 13.98 1.80
CA GLY A 164 -0.21 13.61 3.02
C GLY A 164 -1.74 13.63 2.93
N ILE A 165 -2.33 13.91 1.75
CA ILE A 165 -3.79 13.93 1.55
C ILE A 165 -4.33 12.70 0.79
N LEU A 166 -3.50 11.68 0.53
CA LEU A 166 -3.91 10.54 -0.29
C LEU A 166 -5.11 9.78 0.28
N ASN A 167 -5.22 9.67 1.61
CA ASN A 167 -6.38 9.04 2.23
C ASN A 167 -7.67 9.83 2.01
N ASP A 168 -7.57 11.16 2.03
CA ASP A 168 -8.71 12.05 1.77
C ASP A 168 -9.15 11.96 0.29
N VAL A 169 -8.18 11.76 -0.61
CA VAL A 169 -8.45 11.52 -2.05
C VAL A 169 -9.09 10.14 -2.28
N TYR A 170 -8.67 9.10 -1.56
CA TYR A 170 -9.34 7.79 -1.63
C TYR A 170 -10.80 7.85 -1.18
N GLU A 171 -11.13 8.69 -0.21
CA GLU A 171 -12.50 8.83 0.29
C GLU A 171 -13.47 9.34 -0.77
N ILE A 172 -13.03 10.25 -1.63
CA ILE A 172 -13.84 10.77 -2.75
C ILE A 172 -13.73 9.91 -4.01
N GLY A 173 -12.79 8.93 -4.04
CA GLY A 173 -12.57 8.03 -5.16
C GLY A 173 -13.64 6.94 -5.29
N ASP A 174 -13.84 6.45 -6.49
CA ASP A 174 -14.62 5.25 -6.80
C ASP A 174 -13.72 4.12 -7.30
N ILE A 175 -12.69 4.47 -8.05
CA ILE A 175 -11.74 3.57 -8.70
C ILE A 175 -10.33 4.02 -8.34
N THR A 176 -9.48 3.09 -7.96
CA THR A 176 -8.05 3.34 -7.73
C THR A 176 -7.21 2.55 -8.72
N ILE A 177 -6.43 3.26 -9.53
CA ILE A 177 -5.30 2.70 -10.27
C ILE A 177 -4.10 2.77 -9.33
N LEU A 178 -3.72 1.63 -8.73
CA LEU A 178 -2.66 1.58 -7.73
C LEU A 178 -1.30 1.38 -8.39
N GLY A 179 -0.45 2.39 -8.32
CA GLY A 179 0.85 2.44 -8.94
C GLY A 179 1.92 1.52 -8.33
N GLY A 180 3.13 1.58 -8.88
CA GLY A 180 4.29 0.78 -8.48
C GLY A 180 4.23 -0.68 -8.94
N ALA A 181 3.17 -1.09 -9.63
CA ALA A 181 2.97 -2.46 -10.06
C ALA A 181 2.84 -2.62 -11.58
N PHE A 182 2.50 -1.59 -12.32
CA PHE A 182 2.63 -1.53 -13.78
C PHE A 182 4.11 -1.37 -14.18
N ALA A 183 4.88 -0.59 -13.42
CA ALA A 183 6.32 -0.64 -13.38
C ALA A 183 6.81 -1.76 -12.44
N LYS A 184 8.08 -2.22 -12.59
CA LYS A 184 8.64 -3.32 -11.77
C LYS A 184 9.15 -2.81 -10.40
N ILE A 185 8.33 -2.05 -9.68
CA ILE A 185 8.68 -1.46 -8.37
C ILE A 185 8.26 -2.39 -7.21
N GLY A 186 7.19 -3.17 -7.39
CA GLY A 186 6.73 -4.13 -6.38
C GLY A 186 5.38 -3.79 -5.73
N GLY A 187 4.69 -2.78 -6.25
CA GLY A 187 3.35 -2.36 -5.84
C GLY A 187 3.31 -1.50 -4.58
N HIS A 188 2.17 -0.84 -4.37
CA HIS A 188 1.86 -0.05 -3.17
C HIS A 188 0.79 -0.72 -2.30
N ASN A 189 0.52 -0.13 -1.13
CA ASN A 189 -0.42 -0.66 -0.13
C ASN A 189 -1.87 -0.67 -0.67
N PRO A 190 -2.50 -1.84 -0.88
CA PRO A 190 -3.87 -1.90 -1.37
C PRO A 190 -4.92 -1.77 -0.25
N ILE A 191 -4.51 -1.82 1.03
CA ILE A 191 -5.43 -1.77 2.17
C ILE A 191 -6.12 -0.41 2.28
N GLU A 192 -5.38 0.68 2.00
CA GLU A 192 -5.92 2.04 2.10
C GLU A 192 -7.09 2.25 1.11
N PRO A 193 -6.93 2.04 -0.22
CA PRO A 193 -8.07 2.16 -1.12
C PRO A 193 -9.17 1.11 -0.85
N ALA A 194 -8.83 -0.10 -0.36
CA ALA A 194 -9.82 -1.10 0.02
C ALA A 194 -10.69 -0.64 1.21
N PHE A 195 -10.09 0.03 2.19
CA PHE A 195 -10.81 0.60 3.32
C PHE A 195 -11.89 1.60 2.86
N PHE A 196 -11.56 2.44 1.88
CA PHE A 196 -12.51 3.41 1.29
C PHE A 196 -13.41 2.80 0.20
N LYS A 197 -13.36 1.49 -0.02
CA LYS A 197 -14.22 0.78 -0.98
C LYS A 197 -14.03 1.20 -2.44
N ASN A 198 -12.84 1.69 -2.80
CA ASN A 198 -12.50 1.95 -4.20
C ASN A 198 -12.27 0.63 -4.94
N VAL A 199 -12.79 0.48 -6.16
CA VAL A 199 -12.39 -0.62 -7.05
C VAL A 199 -10.88 -0.53 -7.28
N ILE A 200 -10.13 -1.61 -7.01
CA ILE A 200 -8.67 -1.61 -7.09
C ILE A 200 -8.23 -2.29 -8.38
N ILE A 201 -7.58 -1.51 -9.23
CA ILE A 201 -6.91 -1.97 -10.46
C ILE A 201 -5.41 -1.74 -10.28
N SER A 202 -4.57 -2.73 -10.49
CA SER A 202 -3.12 -2.65 -10.34
C SER A 202 -2.40 -3.52 -11.36
N GLY A 203 -1.13 -3.23 -11.61
CA GLY A 203 -0.29 -4.11 -12.41
C GLY A 203 0.06 -5.40 -11.67
N LYS A 204 0.65 -6.36 -12.38
CA LYS A 204 1.00 -7.70 -11.83
C LYS A 204 2.24 -7.72 -10.92
N ASN A 205 3.04 -6.66 -10.92
CA ASN A 205 4.29 -6.61 -10.15
C ASN A 205 4.06 -6.21 -8.69
N ILE A 206 3.37 -7.03 -7.90
CA ILE A 206 3.01 -6.76 -6.50
C ILE A 206 3.91 -7.45 -5.47
N PHE A 207 5.13 -7.87 -5.84
CA PHE A 207 5.98 -8.76 -5.03
C PHE A 207 6.32 -8.21 -3.64
N ASN A 208 6.32 -6.88 -3.43
CA ASN A 208 6.53 -6.27 -2.10
C ASN A 208 5.24 -6.24 -1.26
N GLN A 209 4.06 -6.35 -1.87
CA GLN A 209 2.76 -6.17 -1.21
C GLN A 209 1.88 -7.43 -1.26
N LYS A 210 2.38 -8.55 -1.78
CA LYS A 210 1.61 -9.80 -1.95
C LYS A 210 0.81 -10.18 -0.69
N SER A 211 1.42 -10.09 0.49
CA SER A 211 0.74 -10.42 1.76
C SER A 211 -0.39 -9.46 2.14
N LEU A 212 -0.40 -8.23 1.62
CA LEU A 212 -1.51 -7.29 1.83
C LEU A 212 -2.63 -7.58 0.84
N PHE A 213 -2.32 -7.91 -0.41
CA PHE A 213 -3.34 -8.34 -1.38
C PHE A 213 -4.05 -9.62 -0.95
N GLU A 214 -3.36 -10.55 -0.26
CA GLU A 214 -3.96 -11.76 0.34
C GLU A 214 -4.98 -11.46 1.46
N CYS A 215 -5.05 -10.23 1.93
CA CYS A 215 -6.02 -9.78 2.93
C CYS A 215 -7.24 -9.09 2.31
N ILE A 216 -7.36 -9.07 0.98
CA ILE A 216 -8.44 -8.41 0.24
C ILE A 216 -9.04 -9.39 -0.76
N LYS A 217 -10.35 -9.37 -0.93
CA LYS A 217 -11.06 -9.94 -2.10
C LYS A 217 -11.39 -8.83 -3.09
N ASN A 218 -11.73 -9.23 -4.33
CA ASN A 218 -12.22 -8.34 -5.38
C ASN A 218 -11.24 -7.20 -5.71
N TYR A 219 -10.04 -7.54 -6.14
CA TYR A 219 -9.07 -6.64 -6.75
C TYR A 219 -8.63 -7.20 -8.10
N TYR A 220 -8.09 -6.35 -8.97
CA TYR A 220 -7.79 -6.70 -10.36
C TYR A 220 -6.31 -6.45 -10.65
N LEU A 221 -5.56 -7.55 -10.87
CA LEU A 221 -4.18 -7.51 -11.33
C LEU A 221 -4.14 -7.75 -12.84
N ILE A 222 -3.74 -6.73 -13.58
CA ILE A 222 -3.86 -6.70 -15.04
C ILE A 222 -2.51 -6.45 -15.73
N GLU A 223 -2.42 -6.77 -17.02
CA GLU A 223 -1.34 -6.31 -17.87
C GLU A 223 -1.52 -4.82 -18.24
N ASN A 224 -0.42 -4.16 -18.59
CA ASN A 224 -0.45 -2.75 -18.97
C ASN A 224 -1.42 -2.47 -20.15
N SER A 225 -1.50 -3.38 -21.11
CA SER A 225 -2.38 -3.27 -22.27
C SER A 225 -3.87 -3.37 -21.95
N GLU A 226 -4.23 -3.94 -20.81
CA GLU A 226 -5.62 -4.17 -20.39
C GLU A 226 -6.23 -2.96 -19.64
N LEU A 227 -5.41 -1.95 -19.24
CA LEU A 227 -5.86 -0.87 -18.36
C LEU A 227 -7.07 -0.12 -18.93
N LYS A 228 -7.06 0.18 -20.22
CA LYS A 228 -8.18 0.87 -20.89
C LYS A 228 -9.48 0.07 -20.80
N GLU A 229 -9.44 -1.22 -21.10
CA GLU A 229 -10.60 -2.11 -21.00
C GLU A 229 -11.17 -2.17 -19.59
N TYR A 230 -10.28 -2.25 -18.58
CA TYR A 230 -10.70 -2.27 -17.18
C TYR A 230 -11.31 -0.93 -16.73
N LEU A 231 -10.84 0.20 -17.24
CA LEU A 231 -11.45 1.51 -16.99
C LEU A 231 -12.84 1.62 -17.65
N GLU A 232 -13.03 1.10 -18.86
CA GLU A 232 -14.32 1.10 -19.57
C GLU A 232 -15.40 0.35 -18.79
N LYS A 233 -15.04 -0.76 -18.14
CA LYS A 233 -16.00 -1.59 -17.37
C LYS A 233 -15.94 -1.36 -15.85
N ALA A 234 -15.18 -0.38 -15.37
CA ALA A 234 -14.87 -0.23 -13.95
C ALA A 234 -16.11 -0.11 -13.04
N ASN A 235 -17.18 0.50 -13.52
CA ASN A 235 -18.44 0.64 -12.76
C ASN A 235 -19.18 -0.69 -12.55
N THR A 236 -18.81 -1.76 -13.27
CA THR A 236 -19.37 -3.11 -13.13
C THR A 236 -18.51 -4.03 -12.27
N LEU A 237 -17.30 -3.59 -11.92
CA LEU A 237 -16.35 -4.36 -11.14
C LEU A 237 -16.77 -4.39 -9.67
N LEU A 238 -16.52 -5.52 -9.01
CA LEU A 238 -16.81 -5.70 -7.60
C LEU A 238 -15.86 -4.83 -6.74
N LYS A 239 -16.43 -4.18 -5.73
CA LYS A 239 -15.66 -3.42 -4.75
C LYS A 239 -14.87 -4.34 -3.83
N PRO A 240 -13.71 -3.91 -3.34
CA PRO A 240 -12.86 -4.72 -2.47
C PRO A 240 -13.52 -4.99 -1.11
N GLU A 241 -13.19 -6.15 -0.55
CA GLU A 241 -13.56 -6.55 0.80
C GLU A 241 -12.31 -6.94 1.58
N LEU A 242 -12.13 -6.37 2.77
CA LEU A 242 -11.09 -6.79 3.69
C LEU A 242 -11.51 -8.13 4.33
N THR A 243 -10.66 -9.15 4.18
CA THR A 243 -10.92 -10.51 4.68
C THR A 243 -10.27 -10.80 6.04
N LYS A 244 -9.40 -9.90 6.48
CA LYS A 244 -8.67 -10.01 7.74
C LYS A 244 -8.67 -8.66 8.45
N GLU A 245 -8.77 -8.72 9.77
CA GLU A 245 -8.59 -7.57 10.65
C GLU A 245 -7.22 -7.66 11.31
N GLY A 246 -6.64 -6.52 11.62
CA GLY A 246 -5.44 -6.42 12.44
C GLY A 246 -5.80 -5.92 13.84
N SER A 247 -5.00 -6.27 14.83
CA SER A 247 -5.15 -5.77 16.18
C SER A 247 -3.80 -5.47 16.83
N PHE A 248 -3.69 -4.35 17.53
CA PHE A 248 -2.56 -4.05 18.41
C PHE A 248 -2.75 -4.64 19.83
N GLU A 249 -3.94 -5.12 20.16
CA GLU A 249 -4.28 -5.55 21.51
C GLU A 249 -3.36 -6.63 22.10
N PRO A 250 -2.96 -7.69 21.35
CA PRO A 250 -2.01 -8.67 21.85
C PRO A 250 -0.65 -8.06 22.20
N ILE A 251 -0.20 -7.08 21.43
CA ILE A 251 1.06 -6.36 21.65
C ILE A 251 0.97 -5.52 22.93
N ILE A 252 -0.11 -4.74 23.06
CA ILE A 252 -0.37 -3.89 24.23
C ILE A 252 -0.50 -4.76 25.50
N LYS A 253 -1.22 -5.88 25.42
CA LYS A 253 -1.36 -6.82 26.52
C LYS A 253 -0.01 -7.40 26.96
N GLU A 254 0.87 -7.71 26.02
CA GLU A 254 2.20 -8.23 26.35
C GLU A 254 3.07 -7.16 27.02
N ILE A 255 3.06 -5.91 26.53
CA ILE A 255 3.79 -4.79 27.13
C ILE A 255 3.30 -4.54 28.58
N LYS A 256 2.00 -4.54 28.82
CA LYS A 256 1.42 -4.34 30.15
C LYS A 256 1.82 -5.40 31.19
N LYS A 257 2.18 -6.64 30.76
CA LYS A 257 2.68 -7.69 31.68
C LYS A 257 4.10 -7.38 32.19
N TRP A 258 4.79 -6.46 31.56
CA TRP A 258 6.20 -6.14 31.89
C TRP A 258 6.36 -4.85 32.67
N GLN A 259 5.26 -4.14 32.91
CA GLN A 259 5.15 -2.98 33.80
C GLN A 259 4.83 -3.40 35.21
#